data_185f72541c1fd61dc3b383a0774993bd
#
_entry.id   185f72541c1fd61dc3b383a0774993bd
#
_cell.length_a   1.000
_cell.length_b   1.000
_cell.length_c   1.000
_cell.angle_alpha   90.00
_cell.angle_beta   90.00
_cell.angle_gamma   90.00
#
_symmetry.space_group_name_H-M   'P 1'
#
loop_
_entity.id
_entity.type
_entity.pdbx_description
1 polymer ?
#
loop_
_entity_poly.entity_id
_entity_poly.type
_entity_poly.pdbx_seq_one_letter_code
_entity_poly.pdbx_strand_id
1 'polypeptide(L)'
;MTTITMKFSQAVIDQDHALELQDHAFTNSFAGLFGNIEKYEQELNLGEPVSSTLSGSTLTVRYTSGATETYKNVVLDNPGGASGHGSANDYELLQSGVAGVYGTGKINFDYKVEGANTWLLVSTQGDVFDTLGVATDLKAGSSGYDPVFGNFGVGLKGNLNFTPQGDMIGSIGSMTLYAEKFLDSTRIDGNFYIDSSRPDPVGGVMTGYKELYRDGSVLQISGFSTTLNAQQNLDDAWSDGRYFNGDDVLSVDLPAHVYAPFMLQAGAGNDRVSLNGGGGQLGVMAGDGNDQVTLFGGAHTVDGGGGIDTVRLSVARADATVQRIGTSGSSYTVTDKAGTVDQLSGVERIAFSDATIALDIDGTAGQAYRIYQAAFNRTPDKAGLGYWINAMDRGASFTSVAKGFLDSDEYHKAYDGVASNRALVTKYYENILHRTPDAGGLDFWAGVLDSKAAGTADVLASISDSAENKAGLIGVIGNGFEYTPYGQG
;
A
#
# COMPACT_ATOMS: atom_id res chain seq x y z
N MET A 1 -5.89 -7.64 1.32
CA MET A 1 -4.61 -7.16 1.90
C MET A 1 -3.70 -6.82 0.74
N THR A 2 -3.57 -5.56 0.46
CA THR A 2 -2.61 -5.05 -0.52
C THR A 2 -1.26 -4.87 0.17
N THR A 3 -0.19 -5.12 -0.53
CA THR A 3 1.16 -4.92 -0.01
C THR A 3 1.92 -4.01 -0.96
N ILE A 4 2.42 -2.90 -0.44
CA ILE A 4 3.33 -2.00 -1.15
C ILE A 4 4.70 -2.06 -0.50
N THR A 5 5.72 -2.17 -1.33
CA THR A 5 7.12 -2.01 -0.93
C THR A 5 7.78 -1.01 -1.86
N MET A 6 8.28 0.08 -1.28
CA MET A 6 9.05 1.09 -1.98
C MET A 6 10.44 1.18 -1.36
N LYS A 7 11.45 1.09 -2.20
CA LYS A 7 12.85 1.26 -1.81
C LYS A 7 13.57 2.01 -2.92
N PHE A 8 13.80 3.30 -2.72
CA PHE A 8 14.37 4.16 -3.74
C PHE A 8 15.69 4.79 -3.30
N SER A 9 16.60 4.95 -4.25
CA SER A 9 17.77 5.83 -4.10
C SER A 9 17.41 7.28 -4.45
N GLN A 10 18.27 8.23 -4.06
CA GLN A 10 18.10 9.62 -4.47
C GLN A 10 18.11 9.76 -6.01
N ALA A 11 18.96 8.99 -6.69
CA ALA A 11 19.05 9.04 -8.15
C ALA A 11 17.76 8.64 -8.84
N VAL A 12 17.01 7.67 -8.29
CA VAL A 12 15.68 7.26 -8.81
C VAL A 12 14.68 8.37 -8.59
N ILE A 13 14.62 8.96 -7.40
CA ILE A 13 13.67 10.03 -7.08
C ILE A 13 13.91 11.28 -7.93
N ASP A 14 15.18 11.68 -8.10
CA ASP A 14 15.53 12.83 -8.95
C ASP A 14 15.14 12.60 -10.42
N GLN A 15 15.30 11.37 -10.91
CA GLN A 15 14.96 11.01 -12.28
C GLN A 15 13.45 10.90 -12.48
N ASP A 16 12.73 10.31 -11.51
CA ASP A 16 11.28 10.21 -11.54
C ASP A 16 10.63 11.60 -11.61
N HIS A 17 11.08 12.52 -10.77
CA HIS A 17 10.64 13.91 -10.83
C HIS A 17 10.97 14.61 -12.17
N ALA A 18 12.08 14.26 -12.80
CA ALA A 18 12.43 14.75 -14.14
C ALA A 18 11.53 14.13 -15.24
N LEU A 19 11.07 12.89 -15.03
CA LEU A 19 10.16 12.18 -15.92
C LEU A 19 8.73 12.74 -15.83
N GLU A 20 8.22 13.02 -14.62
CA GLU A 20 6.91 13.67 -14.42
C GLU A 20 6.80 14.99 -15.21
N LEU A 21 7.91 15.73 -15.33
CA LEU A 21 7.96 16.99 -16.10
C LEU A 21 7.96 16.79 -17.62
N GLN A 22 8.18 15.57 -18.13
CA GLN A 22 8.33 15.29 -19.57
C GLN A 22 7.17 14.49 -20.17
N ASP A 23 6.13 14.16 -19.41
CA ASP A 23 4.95 13.43 -19.86
C ASP A 23 5.28 12.12 -20.60
N HIS A 24 6.06 11.24 -19.93
CA HIS A 24 6.42 9.94 -20.49
C HIS A 24 5.24 8.96 -20.48
N ALA A 25 4.48 8.95 -21.56
CA ALA A 25 3.39 8.00 -21.81
C ALA A 25 3.83 6.52 -21.83
N PHE A 26 5.14 6.26 -21.72
CA PHE A 26 5.73 4.96 -21.93
C PHE A 26 5.50 3.99 -20.75
N THR A 27 5.56 4.47 -19.51
CA THR A 27 5.39 3.65 -18.31
C THR A 27 4.07 3.89 -17.59
N ASN A 28 3.39 4.99 -17.89
CA ASN A 28 2.29 5.51 -17.10
C ASN A 28 0.91 5.02 -17.52
N SER A 29 0.79 4.25 -18.59
CA SER A 29 -0.49 3.67 -18.99
C SER A 29 -0.33 2.24 -19.48
N PHE A 30 -1.34 1.44 -19.19
CA PHE A 30 -1.47 0.09 -19.74
C PHE A 30 -1.49 0.13 -21.28
N ALA A 31 -2.11 1.15 -21.87
CA ALA A 31 -2.07 1.40 -23.32
C ALA A 31 -0.67 1.73 -23.82
N GLY A 32 0.17 2.42 -23.03
CA GLY A 32 1.56 2.70 -23.37
C GLY A 32 2.42 1.45 -23.46
N LEU A 33 2.25 0.52 -22.53
CA LEU A 33 2.92 -0.79 -22.56
C LEU A 33 2.54 -1.58 -23.83
N PHE A 34 1.25 -1.57 -24.20
CA PHE A 34 0.77 -2.27 -25.41
C PHE A 34 1.06 -1.50 -26.69
N GLY A 35 0.96 -0.18 -26.69
CA GLY A 35 1.35 0.64 -27.85
C GLY A 35 2.81 0.46 -28.25
N ASN A 36 3.66 0.04 -27.32
CA ASN A 36 5.04 -0.32 -27.60
C ASN A 36 5.15 -1.70 -28.26
N ILE A 37 4.30 -2.66 -27.94
CA ILE A 37 4.22 -3.94 -28.65
C ILE A 37 3.78 -3.71 -30.11
N GLU A 38 2.73 -2.92 -30.34
CA GLU A 38 2.25 -2.58 -31.69
C GLU A 38 3.30 -1.83 -32.51
N LYS A 39 4.04 -0.89 -31.91
CA LYS A 39 5.17 -0.21 -32.60
C LYS A 39 6.27 -1.19 -32.97
N TYR A 40 6.55 -2.14 -32.09
CA TYR A 40 7.52 -3.20 -32.31
C TYR A 40 7.12 -4.11 -33.49
N GLU A 41 5.84 -4.52 -33.55
CA GLU A 41 5.28 -5.29 -34.65
C GLU A 41 5.33 -4.52 -35.97
N GLN A 42 5.08 -3.21 -35.95
CA GLN A 42 5.14 -2.37 -37.16
C GLN A 42 6.56 -2.21 -37.71
N GLU A 43 7.60 -2.28 -36.91
CA GLU A 43 9.00 -2.23 -37.35
C GLU A 43 9.51 -3.60 -37.84
N LEU A 44 8.89 -4.70 -37.42
CA LEU A 44 9.16 -6.05 -37.92
C LEU A 44 8.47 -6.29 -39.26
N ASN A 45 8.95 -5.68 -40.30
CA ASN A 45 8.47 -5.97 -41.66
C ASN A 45 9.21 -7.19 -42.22
N LEU A 46 8.68 -8.38 -41.99
CA LEU A 46 9.30 -9.63 -42.41
C LEU A 46 9.30 -9.81 -43.94
N GLY A 47 8.29 -9.30 -44.61
CA GLY A 47 8.06 -9.62 -46.04
C GLY A 47 7.64 -11.08 -46.22
N GLU A 48 7.80 -11.58 -47.44
CA GLU A 48 7.43 -12.95 -47.76
C GLU A 48 8.54 -13.95 -47.38
N PRO A 49 8.20 -15.16 -46.92
CA PRO A 49 9.17 -16.20 -46.67
C PRO A 49 9.84 -16.65 -47.94
N VAL A 50 11.16 -16.65 -47.97
CA VAL A 50 11.98 -17.02 -49.15
C VAL A 50 12.41 -18.49 -49.11
N SER A 51 12.73 -18.97 -47.92
CA SER A 51 13.18 -20.35 -47.70
C SER A 51 13.00 -20.78 -46.29
N SER A 52 12.76 -22.06 -46.08
CA SER A 52 12.84 -22.66 -44.76
C SER A 52 13.64 -23.96 -44.80
N THR A 53 14.38 -24.24 -43.75
CA THR A 53 15.29 -25.37 -43.65
C THR A 53 15.21 -26.00 -42.28
N LEU A 54 14.97 -27.31 -42.21
CA LEU A 54 15.09 -28.11 -41.00
C LEU A 54 16.45 -28.77 -40.98
N SER A 55 17.28 -28.45 -40.00
CA SER A 55 18.60 -29.05 -39.75
C SER A 55 18.67 -29.64 -38.37
N GLY A 56 18.68 -30.97 -38.25
CA GLY A 56 18.52 -31.64 -36.99
C GLY A 56 17.14 -31.30 -36.36
N SER A 57 17.14 -30.70 -35.18
CA SER A 57 15.93 -30.23 -34.48
C SER A 57 15.75 -28.71 -34.57
N THR A 58 16.39 -28.04 -35.52
CA THR A 58 16.28 -26.58 -35.70
C THR A 58 15.64 -26.30 -37.04
N LEU A 59 14.48 -25.63 -37.02
CA LEU A 59 13.80 -25.11 -38.23
C LEU A 59 14.17 -23.62 -38.33
N THR A 60 14.66 -23.22 -39.53
CA THR A 60 15.00 -21.83 -39.83
C THR A 60 14.20 -21.38 -41.02
N VAL A 61 13.50 -20.24 -40.89
CA VAL A 61 12.75 -19.56 -41.96
C VAL A 61 13.46 -18.24 -42.29
N ARG A 62 13.66 -17.97 -43.59
CA ARG A 62 14.26 -16.70 -44.07
C ARG A 62 13.25 -15.92 -44.87
N TYR A 63 13.26 -14.63 -44.69
CA TYR A 63 12.32 -13.69 -45.30
C TYR A 63 12.99 -12.76 -46.33
N THR A 64 12.18 -12.14 -47.19
CA THR A 64 12.66 -11.18 -48.22
C THR A 64 13.31 -9.94 -47.57
N SER A 65 12.92 -9.56 -46.38
CA SER A 65 13.56 -8.50 -45.58
C SER A 65 14.98 -8.82 -45.08
N GLY A 66 15.41 -10.08 -45.19
CA GLY A 66 16.60 -10.59 -44.54
C GLY A 66 16.38 -11.07 -43.11
N ALA A 67 15.18 -10.95 -42.59
CA ALA A 67 14.81 -11.50 -41.27
C ALA A 67 14.96 -13.03 -41.28
N THR A 68 15.22 -13.58 -40.08
CA THR A 68 15.37 -15.02 -39.89
C THR A 68 14.60 -15.44 -38.64
N GLU A 69 13.68 -16.36 -38.81
CA GLU A 69 13.04 -17.07 -37.70
C GLU A 69 13.73 -18.40 -37.44
N THR A 70 13.91 -18.75 -36.20
CA THR A 70 14.54 -20.01 -35.79
C THR A 70 13.71 -20.67 -34.69
N TYR A 71 13.29 -21.89 -34.94
CA TYR A 71 12.60 -22.76 -33.98
C TYR A 71 13.54 -23.86 -33.53
N LYS A 72 13.75 -24.02 -32.23
CA LYS A 72 14.68 -25.03 -31.67
C LYS A 72 13.90 -26.16 -30.98
N ASN A 73 14.55 -27.32 -30.90
CA ASN A 73 13.96 -28.55 -30.37
C ASN A 73 12.66 -28.96 -31.11
N VAL A 74 12.67 -28.83 -32.40
CA VAL A 74 11.54 -29.15 -33.28
C VAL A 74 11.28 -30.65 -33.25
N VAL A 75 10.00 -30.99 -33.03
CA VAL A 75 9.47 -32.37 -33.16
C VAL A 75 8.33 -32.31 -34.16
N LEU A 76 8.38 -33.17 -35.19
CA LEU A 76 7.33 -33.29 -36.20
C LEU A 76 6.56 -34.61 -36.00
N ASP A 77 5.24 -34.58 -36.15
CA ASP A 77 4.38 -35.77 -36.04
C ASP A 77 4.45 -36.65 -37.29
N ASN A 78 4.83 -36.10 -38.46
CA ASN A 78 4.95 -36.81 -39.69
C ASN A 78 6.27 -36.45 -40.42
N PRO A 79 7.43 -36.85 -39.88
CA PRO A 79 8.72 -36.54 -40.50
C PRO A 79 8.83 -37.15 -41.92
N GLY A 80 8.99 -36.29 -42.92
CA GLY A 80 9.06 -36.72 -44.32
C GLY A 80 7.70 -36.74 -45.06
N GLY A 81 6.60 -36.39 -44.40
CA GLY A 81 5.31 -36.15 -45.04
C GLY A 81 5.23 -34.77 -45.67
N ALA A 82 4.29 -34.60 -46.62
CA ALA A 82 4.07 -33.32 -47.29
C ALA A 82 3.44 -32.24 -46.40
N SER A 83 2.88 -32.63 -45.27
CA SER A 83 2.32 -31.71 -44.24
C SER A 83 2.12 -32.47 -42.94
N GLY A 84 1.97 -31.75 -41.86
CA GLY A 84 1.71 -32.28 -40.51
C GLY A 84 1.72 -31.18 -39.47
N HIS A 85 1.78 -31.63 -38.20
CA HIS A 85 1.91 -30.75 -37.08
C HIS A 85 3.32 -30.88 -36.50
N GLY A 86 3.80 -29.79 -35.92
CA GLY A 86 5.09 -29.77 -35.22
C GLY A 86 5.00 -29.03 -33.93
N SER A 87 6.03 -29.21 -33.08
CA SER A 87 6.24 -28.39 -31.90
C SER A 87 7.70 -28.01 -31.76
N ALA A 88 7.96 -26.89 -31.11
CA ALA A 88 9.28 -26.42 -30.72
C ALA A 88 9.23 -25.92 -29.29
N ASN A 89 10.38 -25.77 -28.64
CA ASN A 89 10.42 -25.24 -27.28
C ASN A 89 10.99 -23.82 -27.21
N ASP A 90 11.77 -23.40 -28.21
CA ASP A 90 12.38 -22.09 -28.28
C ASP A 90 12.14 -21.46 -29.65
N TYR A 91 11.96 -20.18 -29.66
CA TYR A 91 11.73 -19.35 -30.84
C TYR A 91 12.66 -18.15 -30.85
N GLU A 92 13.18 -17.79 -31.98
CA GLU A 92 14.01 -16.62 -32.20
C GLU A 92 13.71 -16.00 -33.57
N LEU A 93 13.37 -14.71 -33.60
CA LEU A 93 13.26 -13.91 -34.78
C LEU A 93 14.30 -12.82 -34.77
N LEU A 94 15.15 -12.76 -35.79
CA LEU A 94 16.18 -11.73 -35.91
C LEU A 94 16.01 -10.98 -37.22
N GLN A 95 16.02 -9.66 -37.19
CA GLN A 95 16.06 -8.77 -38.31
C GLN A 95 17.13 -7.71 -38.10
N SER A 96 18.12 -7.62 -38.98
CA SER A 96 19.21 -6.67 -38.88
C SER A 96 18.67 -5.24 -38.88
N GLY A 97 19.11 -4.44 -37.86
CA GLY A 97 18.72 -3.04 -37.71
C GLY A 97 17.36 -2.79 -37.07
N VAL A 98 16.64 -3.84 -36.68
CA VAL A 98 15.35 -3.71 -36.00
C VAL A 98 15.44 -4.43 -34.63
N ALA A 99 14.79 -5.47 -34.41
CA ALA A 99 14.71 -6.09 -33.10
C ALA A 99 14.86 -7.61 -33.19
N GLY A 100 15.26 -8.22 -32.08
CA GLY A 100 15.15 -9.67 -31.93
C GLY A 100 13.91 -10.01 -31.11
N VAL A 101 13.15 -11.00 -31.53
CA VAL A 101 12.07 -11.61 -30.75
C VAL A 101 12.54 -12.99 -30.27
N TYR A 102 12.43 -13.24 -28.99
CA TYR A 102 12.80 -14.53 -28.40
C TYR A 102 11.60 -15.07 -27.64
N GLY A 103 11.30 -16.34 -27.79
CA GLY A 103 10.27 -17.04 -27.05
C GLY A 103 10.80 -18.32 -26.48
N THR A 104 10.47 -18.62 -25.23
CA THR A 104 10.71 -19.92 -24.60
C THR A 104 9.36 -20.52 -24.20
N GLY A 105 9.22 -21.81 -24.39
CA GLY A 105 7.99 -22.54 -24.13
C GLY A 105 7.59 -23.43 -25.27
N LYS A 106 6.49 -24.17 -25.10
CA LYS A 106 6.03 -25.07 -26.15
C LYS A 106 5.27 -24.29 -27.23
N ILE A 107 5.81 -24.27 -28.42
CA ILE A 107 5.21 -23.67 -29.60
C ILE A 107 4.73 -24.81 -30.49
N ASN A 108 3.44 -24.84 -30.87
CA ASN A 108 2.89 -25.77 -31.82
C ASN A 108 2.69 -25.04 -33.17
N PHE A 109 2.92 -25.73 -34.27
CA PHE A 109 2.77 -25.17 -35.57
C PHE A 109 2.30 -26.23 -36.58
N ASP A 110 1.61 -25.78 -37.62
CA ASP A 110 1.30 -26.59 -38.77
C ASP A 110 2.36 -26.33 -39.84
N TYR A 111 2.78 -27.35 -40.53
CA TYR A 111 3.76 -27.22 -41.59
C TYR A 111 3.28 -27.88 -42.91
N LYS A 112 3.81 -27.35 -43.99
CA LYS A 112 3.64 -27.91 -45.36
C LYS A 112 5.00 -27.90 -46.04
N VAL A 113 5.33 -29.01 -46.73
CA VAL A 113 6.56 -29.15 -47.50
C VAL A 113 6.26 -28.84 -48.94
N GLU A 114 6.88 -27.82 -49.51
CA GLU A 114 6.80 -27.47 -50.92
C GLU A 114 8.17 -27.63 -51.57
N GLY A 115 8.33 -28.67 -52.39
CA GLY A 115 9.59 -29.01 -53.03
C GLY A 115 10.60 -29.74 -52.12
N ALA A 116 11.76 -30.09 -52.65
CA ALA A 116 12.80 -30.74 -51.87
C ALA A 116 13.50 -29.74 -50.95
N ASN A 117 13.37 -29.92 -49.64
CA ASN A 117 13.96 -29.12 -48.58
C ASN A 117 13.30 -27.77 -48.23
N THR A 118 12.06 -27.53 -48.65
CA THR A 118 11.34 -26.30 -48.28
C THR A 118 10.23 -26.65 -47.29
N TRP A 119 10.24 -26.01 -46.12
CA TRP A 119 9.23 -26.15 -45.07
C TRP A 119 8.49 -24.81 -44.97
N LEU A 120 7.20 -24.83 -45.13
CA LEU A 120 6.36 -23.64 -45.00
C LEU A 120 5.61 -23.75 -43.66
N LEU A 121 5.83 -22.79 -42.78
CA LEU A 121 5.03 -22.63 -41.58
C LEU A 121 3.66 -22.08 -41.97
N VAL A 122 2.59 -22.73 -41.57
CA VAL A 122 1.23 -22.34 -41.96
C VAL A 122 0.48 -21.67 -40.78
N SER A 123 0.77 -22.05 -39.55
CA SER A 123 0.24 -21.39 -38.35
C SER A 123 1.11 -21.72 -37.16
N THR A 124 1.14 -20.86 -36.17
CA THR A 124 1.82 -21.08 -34.87
C THR A 124 0.87 -20.92 -33.72
N GLN A 125 1.03 -21.75 -32.73
CA GLN A 125 0.29 -21.71 -31.48
C GLN A 125 1.26 -21.93 -30.31
N GLY A 126 1.37 -20.97 -29.42
CA GLY A 126 2.30 -21.03 -28.29
C GLY A 126 1.60 -21.19 -26.95
N ASP A 127 2.13 -22.08 -26.11
CA ASP A 127 1.60 -22.26 -24.76
C ASP A 127 2.19 -21.26 -23.74
N VAL A 128 3.45 -20.84 -23.92
CA VAL A 128 4.14 -19.90 -23.01
C VAL A 128 5.24 -19.15 -23.78
N PHE A 129 5.20 -17.82 -23.75
CA PHE A 129 6.32 -16.98 -24.13
C PHE A 129 6.90 -16.32 -22.88
N ASP A 130 8.20 -16.53 -22.61
CA ASP A 130 8.85 -15.96 -21.42
C ASP A 130 9.53 -14.62 -21.73
N THR A 131 9.87 -14.35 -23.00
CA THR A 131 10.51 -13.08 -23.37
C THR A 131 10.29 -12.82 -24.87
N LEU A 132 9.76 -11.67 -25.19
CA LEU A 132 9.74 -11.12 -26.54
C LEU A 132 10.81 -10.02 -26.62
N GLY A 133 11.92 -10.29 -27.14
CA GLY A 133 13.05 -9.52 -27.57
C GLY A 133 13.47 -8.19 -26.94
N VAL A 134 14.76 -7.96 -26.96
CA VAL A 134 15.40 -6.65 -26.73
C VAL A 134 15.74 -6.06 -28.09
N ALA A 135 15.33 -4.84 -28.37
CA ALA A 135 15.76 -4.11 -29.54
C ALA A 135 17.25 -3.78 -29.43
N THR A 136 18.10 -4.42 -30.22
CA THR A 136 19.56 -4.31 -30.07
C THR A 136 20.20 -3.20 -30.90
N ASP A 137 19.53 -2.77 -31.98
CA ASP A 137 20.10 -1.82 -32.95
C ASP A 137 19.26 -0.54 -33.17
N LEU A 138 18.30 -0.26 -32.29
CA LEU A 138 17.47 0.94 -32.38
C LEU A 138 18.28 2.19 -32.00
N LYS A 139 18.08 3.25 -32.76
CA LYS A 139 18.77 4.54 -32.57
C LYS A 139 17.82 5.59 -32.06
N ALA A 140 18.36 6.63 -31.46
CA ALA A 140 17.58 7.81 -31.10
C ALA A 140 16.71 8.28 -32.30
N GLY A 141 15.41 8.37 -32.09
CA GLY A 141 14.41 8.70 -33.14
C GLY A 141 13.70 7.51 -33.78
N SER A 142 14.08 6.25 -33.48
CA SER A 142 13.27 5.09 -33.84
C SER A 142 12.13 4.90 -32.83
N SER A 143 11.04 4.25 -33.26
CA SER A 143 9.84 4.06 -32.43
C SER A 143 10.06 3.19 -31.20
N GLY A 144 11.09 2.34 -31.21
CA GLY A 144 11.47 1.49 -30.07
C GLY A 144 12.62 2.02 -29.22
N TYR A 145 13.00 3.30 -29.37
CA TYR A 145 14.06 3.91 -28.56
C TYR A 145 13.50 5.04 -27.71
N ASP A 146 13.73 4.95 -26.40
CA ASP A 146 13.43 6.01 -25.45
C ASP A 146 14.73 6.71 -25.00
N PRO A 147 14.82 8.06 -24.99
CA PRO A 147 16.01 8.78 -24.56
C PRO A 147 16.44 8.48 -23.13
N VAL A 148 15.49 8.21 -22.25
CA VAL A 148 15.71 7.93 -20.82
C VAL A 148 15.98 6.45 -20.58
N PHE A 149 15.12 5.59 -21.12
CA PHE A 149 15.18 4.15 -20.86
C PHE A 149 16.07 3.40 -21.85
N GLY A 150 16.46 4.01 -22.97
CA GLY A 150 17.23 3.39 -24.03
C GLY A 150 16.39 2.42 -24.85
N ASN A 151 17.01 1.31 -25.26
CA ASN A 151 16.30 0.20 -25.89
C ASN A 151 15.42 -0.51 -24.86
N PHE A 152 14.28 -1.01 -25.31
CA PHE A 152 13.38 -1.77 -24.43
C PHE A 152 12.97 -3.10 -25.06
N GLY A 153 12.51 -4.00 -24.23
CA GLY A 153 11.94 -5.29 -24.61
C GLY A 153 10.65 -5.56 -23.85
N VAL A 154 9.82 -6.42 -24.40
CA VAL A 154 8.56 -6.84 -23.78
C VAL A 154 8.56 -8.34 -23.56
N GLY A 155 8.22 -8.78 -22.36
CA GLY A 155 7.99 -10.17 -22.02
C GLY A 155 6.51 -10.41 -21.74
N LEU A 156 5.95 -11.47 -22.34
CA LEU A 156 4.60 -11.93 -22.08
C LEU A 156 4.65 -13.37 -21.59
N LYS A 157 3.94 -13.66 -20.52
CA LYS A 157 3.83 -15.03 -19.99
C LYS A 157 2.37 -15.42 -19.94
N GLY A 158 2.00 -16.40 -20.76
CA GLY A 158 0.62 -16.82 -20.87
C GLY A 158 0.41 -17.83 -22.00
N ASN A 159 -0.83 -17.98 -22.38
CA ASN A 159 -1.23 -18.86 -23.48
C ASN A 159 -1.68 -17.98 -24.66
N LEU A 160 -0.84 -17.88 -25.68
CA LEU A 160 -1.01 -17.00 -26.83
C LEU A 160 -1.15 -17.83 -28.11
N ASN A 161 -2.07 -17.42 -28.95
CA ASN A 161 -2.32 -17.97 -30.28
C ASN A 161 -2.26 -16.87 -31.33
N PHE A 162 -1.80 -17.21 -32.51
CA PHE A 162 -1.83 -16.30 -33.66
C PHE A 162 -2.88 -16.77 -34.66
N THR A 163 -3.73 -15.87 -35.11
CA THR A 163 -4.68 -16.16 -36.18
C THR A 163 -3.96 -16.27 -37.54
N PRO A 164 -4.57 -16.89 -38.56
CA PRO A 164 -4.00 -16.89 -39.92
C PRO A 164 -3.79 -15.48 -40.49
N GLN A 165 -4.44 -14.46 -39.95
CA GLN A 165 -4.30 -13.05 -40.32
C GLN A 165 -3.16 -12.36 -39.60
N GLY A 166 -2.52 -13.04 -38.64
CA GLY A 166 -1.44 -12.50 -37.81
C GLY A 166 -1.90 -11.87 -36.50
N ASP A 167 -3.20 -11.85 -36.21
CA ASP A 167 -3.70 -11.32 -34.93
C ASP A 167 -3.28 -12.20 -33.77
N MET A 168 -2.83 -11.56 -32.67
CA MET A 168 -2.52 -12.24 -31.42
C MET A 168 -3.77 -12.32 -30.55
N ILE A 169 -4.11 -13.54 -30.11
CA ILE A 169 -5.26 -13.80 -29.22
C ILE A 169 -4.83 -14.72 -28.10
N GLY A 170 -5.36 -14.52 -26.89
CA GLY A 170 -5.07 -15.45 -25.78
C GLY A 170 -5.26 -14.85 -24.40
N SER A 171 -4.62 -15.50 -23.44
CA SER A 171 -4.60 -15.07 -22.04
C SER A 171 -3.16 -14.89 -21.57
N ILE A 172 -2.94 -13.86 -20.74
CA ILE A 172 -1.63 -13.48 -20.23
C ILE A 172 -1.71 -13.43 -18.71
N GLY A 173 -0.81 -14.14 -18.05
CA GLY A 173 -0.67 -14.13 -16.59
C GLY A 173 0.29 -13.06 -16.08
N SER A 174 1.26 -12.64 -16.90
CA SER A 174 2.13 -11.52 -16.59
C SER A 174 2.71 -10.88 -17.85
N MET A 175 2.97 -9.58 -17.74
CA MET A 175 3.68 -8.79 -18.74
C MET A 175 4.89 -8.14 -18.07
N THR A 176 6.01 -8.07 -18.79
CA THR A 176 7.22 -7.42 -18.30
C THR A 176 7.79 -6.53 -19.40
N LEU A 177 8.00 -5.27 -19.08
CA LEU A 177 8.77 -4.35 -19.88
C LEU A 177 10.19 -4.32 -19.35
N TYR A 178 11.18 -4.55 -20.20
CA TYR A 178 12.59 -4.44 -19.88
C TYR A 178 13.14 -3.16 -20.49
N ALA A 179 14.01 -2.45 -19.78
CA ALA A 179 14.67 -1.26 -20.28
C ALA A 179 16.20 -1.36 -20.17
N GLU A 180 16.90 -0.73 -21.10
CA GLU A 180 18.37 -0.75 -21.14
C GLU A 180 19.00 0.15 -20.07
N LYS A 181 18.33 1.27 -19.76
CA LYS A 181 18.85 2.31 -18.85
C LYS A 181 17.87 2.55 -17.72
N PHE A 182 18.37 3.07 -16.62
CA PHE A 182 17.65 3.52 -15.45
C PHE A 182 16.72 2.46 -14.82
N LEU A 183 15.64 2.09 -15.50
CA LEU A 183 14.75 0.99 -15.14
C LEU A 183 15.34 -0.33 -15.65
N ASP A 184 15.32 -1.38 -14.83
CA ASP A 184 15.65 -2.74 -15.26
C ASP A 184 14.41 -3.40 -15.87
N SER A 185 13.29 -3.33 -15.15
CA SER A 185 12.03 -3.87 -15.64
C SER A 185 10.80 -3.30 -14.90
N THR A 186 9.69 -3.21 -15.63
CA THR A 186 8.33 -3.05 -15.07
C THR A 186 7.55 -4.31 -15.33
N ARG A 187 6.99 -4.94 -14.30
CA ARG A 187 6.19 -6.14 -14.41
C ARG A 187 4.78 -5.93 -13.88
N ILE A 188 3.80 -6.41 -14.63
CA ILE A 188 2.39 -6.44 -14.27
C ILE A 188 1.95 -7.89 -14.22
N ASP A 189 1.42 -8.33 -13.09
CA ASP A 189 0.84 -9.65 -12.88
C ASP A 189 -0.69 -9.57 -12.89
N GLY A 190 -1.34 -10.59 -13.46
CA GLY A 190 -2.80 -10.58 -13.51
C GLY A 190 -3.40 -11.73 -14.30
N ASN A 191 -4.63 -11.52 -14.71
CA ASN A 191 -5.34 -12.38 -15.65
C ASN A 191 -5.91 -11.51 -16.78
N PHE A 192 -5.12 -11.36 -17.82
CA PHE A 192 -5.42 -10.50 -18.96
C PHE A 192 -5.83 -11.34 -20.15
N TYR A 193 -6.65 -10.76 -21.02
CA TYR A 193 -6.85 -11.26 -22.37
C TYR A 193 -6.19 -10.32 -23.37
N ILE A 194 -5.71 -10.87 -24.46
CA ILE A 194 -5.27 -10.14 -25.64
C ILE A 194 -6.07 -10.61 -26.84
N ASP A 195 -6.52 -9.68 -27.66
CA ASP A 195 -7.21 -9.93 -28.91
C ASP A 195 -6.99 -8.73 -29.84
N SER A 196 -5.93 -8.77 -30.63
CA SER A 196 -5.53 -7.66 -31.51
C SER A 196 -6.54 -7.36 -32.63
N SER A 197 -7.53 -8.21 -32.81
CA SER A 197 -8.64 -7.98 -33.78
C SER A 197 -9.73 -7.04 -33.23
N ARG A 198 -9.67 -6.66 -31.94
CA ARG A 198 -10.67 -5.81 -31.26
C ARG A 198 -10.23 -4.36 -31.17
N PRO A 199 -11.19 -3.40 -31.08
CA PRO A 199 -10.90 -2.00 -30.78
C PRO A 199 -10.21 -1.80 -29.42
N ASP A 200 -10.54 -2.65 -28.41
CA ASP A 200 -9.86 -2.74 -27.11
C ASP A 200 -9.11 -4.06 -27.07
N PRO A 201 -7.88 -4.10 -27.57
CA PRO A 201 -7.15 -5.35 -27.79
C PRO A 201 -6.74 -6.05 -26.51
N VAL A 202 -6.73 -5.33 -25.40
CA VAL A 202 -6.26 -5.87 -24.10
C VAL A 202 -7.15 -5.40 -22.96
N GLY A 203 -7.44 -6.33 -22.06
CA GLY A 203 -8.13 -6.03 -20.82
C GLY A 203 -7.98 -7.19 -19.85
N GLY A 204 -8.49 -7.02 -18.63
CA GLY A 204 -8.46 -8.08 -17.63
C GLY A 204 -8.30 -7.55 -16.23
N VAL A 205 -7.80 -8.40 -15.34
CA VAL A 205 -7.64 -8.09 -13.93
C VAL A 205 -6.17 -8.06 -13.58
N MET A 206 -5.68 -6.93 -13.09
CA MET A 206 -4.34 -6.78 -12.53
C MET A 206 -4.35 -7.17 -11.05
N THR A 207 -3.35 -7.92 -10.61
CA THR A 207 -3.19 -8.39 -9.23
C THR A 207 -1.82 -8.08 -8.63
N GLY A 208 -0.90 -7.59 -9.45
CA GLY A 208 0.44 -7.22 -9.02
C GLY A 208 1.10 -6.23 -9.96
N TYR A 209 1.94 -5.37 -9.41
CA TYR A 209 2.75 -4.40 -10.13
C TYR A 209 4.14 -4.34 -9.49
N LYS A 210 5.18 -4.30 -10.30
CA LYS A 210 6.56 -4.19 -9.80
C LYS A 210 7.43 -3.42 -10.78
N GLU A 211 8.15 -2.43 -10.26
CA GLU A 211 9.28 -1.80 -10.92
C GLU A 211 10.58 -2.20 -10.24
N LEU A 212 11.55 -2.56 -11.02
CA LEU A 212 12.91 -2.83 -10.57
C LEU A 212 13.85 -1.89 -11.29
N TYR A 213 14.63 -1.15 -10.54
CA TYR A 213 15.61 -0.21 -11.06
C TYR A 213 17.00 -0.82 -11.03
N ARG A 214 17.88 -0.37 -11.92
CA ARG A 214 19.25 -0.94 -12.08
C ARG A 214 20.16 -0.74 -10.87
N ASP A 215 19.86 0.23 -10.03
CA ASP A 215 20.56 0.45 -8.76
C ASP A 215 20.03 -0.41 -7.60
N GLY A 216 19.05 -1.26 -7.86
CA GLY A 216 18.40 -2.12 -6.88
C GLY A 216 17.22 -1.46 -6.13
N SER A 217 16.86 -0.24 -6.51
CA SER A 217 15.60 0.37 -6.05
C SER A 217 14.40 -0.43 -6.56
N VAL A 218 13.32 -0.45 -5.80
CA VAL A 218 12.11 -1.22 -6.14
C VAL A 218 10.85 -0.50 -5.69
N LEU A 219 9.84 -0.53 -6.56
CA LEU A 219 8.43 -0.35 -6.21
C LEU A 219 7.72 -1.68 -6.45
N GLN A 220 7.02 -2.19 -5.47
CA GLN A 220 6.23 -3.41 -5.62
C GLN A 220 4.89 -3.27 -4.90
N ILE A 221 3.81 -3.60 -5.61
CA ILE A 221 2.45 -3.59 -5.12
C ILE A 221 1.83 -4.95 -5.43
N SER A 222 1.23 -5.59 -4.44
CA SER A 222 0.61 -6.92 -4.59
C SER A 222 -0.57 -7.07 -3.62
N GLY A 223 -1.37 -8.11 -3.84
CA GLY A 223 -2.51 -8.42 -2.97
C GLY A 223 -3.79 -7.65 -3.29
N PHE A 224 -3.78 -6.84 -4.32
CA PHE A 224 -4.96 -6.13 -4.84
C PHE A 224 -5.58 -6.85 -6.04
N SER A 225 -6.74 -6.37 -6.49
CA SER A 225 -7.40 -6.85 -7.70
C SER A 225 -8.15 -5.71 -8.36
N THR A 226 -7.75 -5.33 -9.55
CA THR A 226 -8.42 -4.27 -10.31
C THR A 226 -8.58 -4.63 -11.77
N THR A 227 -9.71 -4.21 -12.35
CA THR A 227 -9.96 -4.39 -13.78
C THR A 227 -9.29 -3.25 -14.54
N LEU A 228 -8.43 -3.60 -15.48
CA LEU A 228 -7.80 -2.68 -16.41
C LEU A 228 -8.47 -2.72 -17.78
N ASN A 229 -8.54 -1.58 -18.41
CA ASN A 229 -8.80 -1.42 -19.84
C ASN A 229 -7.64 -0.65 -20.48
N ALA A 230 -7.58 -0.69 -21.80
CA ALA A 230 -6.46 -0.12 -22.56
C ALA A 230 -6.22 1.39 -22.36
N GLN A 231 -7.18 2.12 -21.81
CA GLN A 231 -7.14 3.59 -21.67
C GLN A 231 -6.88 4.05 -20.23
N GLN A 232 -6.75 3.12 -19.28
CA GLN A 232 -6.60 3.47 -17.87
C GLN A 232 -5.15 3.85 -17.55
N ASN A 233 -4.97 5.04 -16.96
CA ASN A 233 -3.68 5.46 -16.45
C ASN A 233 -3.41 4.75 -15.11
N LEU A 234 -2.25 4.12 -14.98
CA LEU A 234 -1.85 3.44 -13.75
C LEU A 234 -1.54 4.41 -12.62
N ASP A 235 -1.02 5.60 -12.93
CA ASP A 235 -0.70 6.61 -11.91
C ASP A 235 -1.93 7.18 -11.22
N ASP A 236 -3.02 7.39 -11.95
CA ASP A 236 -4.32 7.80 -11.38
C ASP A 236 -4.85 6.75 -10.40
N ALA A 237 -4.45 5.51 -10.59
CA ALA A 237 -4.85 4.39 -9.78
C ALA A 237 -4.19 4.39 -8.40
N TRP A 238 -2.94 4.86 -8.33
CA TRP A 238 -2.17 4.89 -7.08
C TRP A 238 -2.46 6.14 -6.24
N SER A 239 -2.81 7.26 -6.90
CA SER A 239 -3.00 8.55 -6.24
C SER A 239 -4.33 8.71 -5.51
N ASP A 240 -5.37 7.93 -5.87
CA ASP A 240 -6.72 8.10 -5.32
C ASP A 240 -7.16 7.04 -4.30
N GLY A 241 -6.25 6.16 -3.90
CA GLY A 241 -6.50 5.14 -2.87
C GLY A 241 -7.51 4.06 -3.25
N ARG A 242 -7.98 4.01 -4.51
CA ARG A 242 -9.03 3.06 -4.95
C ARG A 242 -8.68 1.58 -4.75
N TYR A 243 -7.41 1.26 -4.61
CA TYR A 243 -6.92 -0.12 -4.44
C TYR A 243 -6.72 -0.52 -2.99
N PHE A 244 -6.87 0.43 -2.07
CA PHE A 244 -6.62 0.25 -0.64
C PHE A 244 -7.96 0.27 0.11
N ASN A 245 -8.68 -0.85 0.03
CA ASN A 245 -9.95 -1.06 0.73
C ASN A 245 -9.89 -2.37 1.51
N GLY A 246 -9.20 -2.37 2.62
CA GLY A 246 -9.04 -3.55 3.46
C GLY A 246 -7.73 -3.48 4.22
N ASP A 247 -7.43 -4.44 5.06
CA ASP A 247 -6.20 -4.44 5.87
C ASP A 247 -4.97 -4.55 4.96
N ASP A 248 -4.20 -3.48 4.80
CA ASP A 248 -3.11 -3.37 3.85
C ASP A 248 -1.72 -3.27 4.54
N VAL A 249 -0.66 -3.54 3.79
CA VAL A 249 0.72 -3.44 4.29
C VAL A 249 1.54 -2.57 3.34
N LEU A 250 1.97 -1.41 3.84
CA LEU A 250 2.76 -0.44 3.10
C LEU A 250 4.15 -0.32 3.75
N SER A 251 5.20 -0.42 2.94
CA SER A 251 6.58 -0.26 3.42
C SER A 251 7.37 0.65 2.48
N VAL A 252 7.95 1.71 3.05
CA VAL A 252 8.83 2.63 2.35
C VAL A 252 10.19 2.64 3.03
N ASP A 253 11.24 2.40 2.27
CA ASP A 253 12.62 2.41 2.72
C ASP A 253 13.46 3.35 1.85
N LEU A 254 13.76 4.52 2.39
CA LEU A 254 14.52 5.57 1.71
C LEU A 254 15.79 5.90 2.49
N PRO A 255 16.90 6.26 1.83
CA PRO A 255 18.04 6.83 2.53
C PRO A 255 17.65 8.08 3.33
N ALA A 256 18.22 8.26 4.52
CA ALA A 256 17.85 9.34 5.44
C ALA A 256 18.03 10.77 4.87
N HIS A 257 18.87 10.93 3.86
CA HIS A 257 19.12 12.23 3.21
C HIS A 257 18.24 12.48 1.97
N VAL A 258 17.41 11.51 1.60
CA VAL A 258 16.51 11.62 0.43
C VAL A 258 15.34 12.50 0.79
N TYR A 259 15.16 13.56 0.02
CA TYR A 259 13.97 14.41 0.12
C TYR A 259 12.86 13.81 -0.76
N ALA A 260 11.82 13.32 -0.13
CA ALA A 260 10.71 12.67 -0.81
C ALA A 260 9.38 13.30 -0.35
N PRO A 261 8.92 14.38 -1.02
CA PRO A 261 7.71 15.10 -0.62
C PRO A 261 6.45 14.39 -1.13
N PHE A 262 6.13 13.24 -0.61
CA PHE A 262 4.89 12.56 -0.95
C PHE A 262 4.17 12.00 0.27
N MET A 263 2.84 11.88 0.12
CA MET A 263 1.93 11.31 1.10
C MET A 263 1.36 10.01 0.55
N LEU A 264 1.63 8.91 1.24
CA LEU A 264 0.96 7.65 0.96
C LEU A 264 -0.49 7.70 1.45
N GLN A 265 -1.38 7.02 0.75
CA GLN A 265 -2.75 6.78 1.18
C GLN A 265 -2.94 5.29 1.40
N ALA A 266 -3.29 4.89 2.64
CA ALA A 266 -3.53 3.50 2.96
C ALA A 266 -5.01 3.10 2.81
N GLY A 267 -5.92 4.08 2.92
CA GLY A 267 -7.32 3.88 2.54
C GLY A 267 -8.24 3.51 3.68
N ALA A 268 -8.96 2.40 3.55
CA ALA A 268 -9.86 1.90 4.57
C ALA A 268 -9.51 0.47 4.94
N GLY A 269 -9.46 0.18 6.22
CA GLY A 269 -9.04 -1.10 6.77
C GLY A 269 -8.15 -0.90 7.98
N ASN A 270 -7.63 -1.96 8.57
CA ASN A 270 -6.65 -1.83 9.67
C ASN A 270 -5.25 -2.04 9.09
N ASP A 271 -4.63 -0.93 8.72
CA ASP A 271 -3.42 -0.94 7.90
C ASP A 271 -2.14 -1.02 8.73
N ARG A 272 -1.09 -1.54 8.11
CA ARG A 272 0.27 -1.54 8.66
C ARG A 272 1.20 -0.80 7.75
N VAL A 273 1.67 0.35 8.21
CA VAL A 273 2.57 1.21 7.46
C VAL A 273 3.94 1.25 8.13
N SER A 274 5.00 1.15 7.33
CA SER A 274 6.38 1.30 7.80
C SER A 274 7.08 2.35 6.95
N LEU A 275 7.52 3.43 7.58
CA LEU A 275 8.27 4.51 6.95
C LEU A 275 9.69 4.54 7.50
N ASN A 276 10.69 4.38 6.64
CA ASN A 276 12.10 4.46 6.99
C ASN A 276 12.82 5.51 6.16
N GLY A 277 13.52 6.43 6.82
CA GLY A 277 14.29 7.47 6.17
C GLY A 277 13.43 8.62 5.61
N GLY A 278 13.86 9.20 4.51
CA GLY A 278 13.23 10.39 3.95
C GLY A 278 13.59 11.69 4.70
N GLY A 279 14.12 12.67 3.98
CA GLY A 279 14.67 13.92 4.55
C GLY A 279 13.65 14.97 4.95
N GLY A 280 12.41 14.60 5.33
CA GLY A 280 11.51 15.51 6.01
C GLY A 280 10.17 15.85 5.37
N GLN A 281 9.68 15.10 4.39
CA GLN A 281 8.30 15.26 3.90
C GLN A 281 7.62 13.93 3.49
N LEU A 282 8.23 12.81 3.84
CA LEU A 282 7.57 11.53 3.68
C LEU A 282 6.44 11.41 4.70
N GLY A 283 5.25 11.11 4.24
CA GLY A 283 4.10 10.99 5.12
C GLY A 283 3.12 9.93 4.70
N VAL A 284 2.13 9.71 5.56
CA VAL A 284 1.02 8.78 5.32
C VAL A 284 -0.29 9.36 5.84
N MET A 285 -1.34 9.14 5.05
CA MET A 285 -2.74 9.23 5.45
C MET A 285 -3.22 7.79 5.61
N ALA A 286 -3.37 7.32 6.86
CA ALA A 286 -3.71 5.92 7.14
C ALA A 286 -5.17 5.64 6.76
N GLY A 287 -6.10 6.52 7.15
CA GLY A 287 -7.47 6.49 6.65
C GLY A 287 -8.51 6.04 7.66
N ASP A 288 -9.46 5.20 7.24
CA ASP A 288 -10.48 4.67 8.15
C ASP A 288 -10.04 3.30 8.68
N GLY A 289 -10.00 3.14 9.98
CA GLY A 289 -9.67 1.86 10.61
C GLY A 289 -8.77 2.03 11.83
N ASN A 290 -8.25 0.93 12.37
CA ASN A 290 -7.30 1.00 13.48
C ASN A 290 -5.90 0.69 12.94
N ASP A 291 -5.17 1.74 12.60
CA ASP A 291 -3.96 1.65 11.84
C ASP A 291 -2.70 1.59 12.72
N GLN A 292 -1.67 0.99 12.17
CA GLN A 292 -0.37 0.92 12.82
C GLN A 292 0.72 1.47 11.92
N VAL A 293 1.27 2.64 12.29
CA VAL A 293 2.33 3.31 11.55
C VAL A 293 3.65 3.19 12.33
N THR A 294 4.66 2.57 11.74
CA THR A 294 6.00 2.45 12.33
C THR A 294 6.96 3.40 11.65
N LEU A 295 7.64 4.23 12.43
CA LEU A 295 8.57 5.25 11.93
C LEU A 295 10.01 4.88 12.32
N PHE A 296 10.91 4.94 11.32
CA PHE A 296 12.34 4.69 11.48
C PHE A 296 13.14 5.80 10.79
N GLY A 297 13.86 6.59 11.55
CA GLY A 297 14.75 7.64 11.02
C GLY A 297 14.03 8.63 10.08
N GLY A 298 14.52 9.85 9.99
CA GLY A 298 13.86 10.89 9.22
C GLY A 298 12.77 11.62 10.00
N ALA A 299 12.16 12.62 9.37
CA ALA A 299 11.03 13.37 9.89
C ALA A 299 9.80 13.04 9.04
N HIS A 300 8.70 12.65 9.67
CA HIS A 300 7.52 12.13 8.99
C HIS A 300 6.27 12.94 9.34
N THR A 301 5.28 12.85 8.46
CA THR A 301 3.93 13.36 8.73
C THR A 301 2.97 12.17 8.71
N VAL A 302 2.21 12.00 9.79
CA VAL A 302 1.21 10.93 9.92
C VAL A 302 -0.15 11.55 10.17
N ASP A 303 -1.10 11.20 9.32
CA ASP A 303 -2.52 11.39 9.58
C ASP A 303 -3.14 10.00 9.79
N GLY A 304 -3.54 9.70 11.04
CA GLY A 304 -4.15 8.43 11.40
C GLY A 304 -5.53 8.29 10.77
N GLY A 305 -6.31 9.38 10.82
CA GLY A 305 -7.65 9.39 10.23
C GLY A 305 -8.74 9.01 11.22
N GLY A 306 -9.55 8.02 10.88
CA GLY A 306 -10.68 7.59 11.70
C GLY A 306 -10.48 6.23 12.33
N GLY A 307 -10.56 6.17 13.67
CA GLY A 307 -10.39 4.93 14.42
C GLY A 307 -9.50 5.09 15.64
N ILE A 308 -8.76 4.04 15.97
CA ILE A 308 -7.77 4.07 17.05
C ILE A 308 -6.41 3.72 16.48
N ASP A 309 -5.65 4.77 16.16
CA ASP A 309 -4.43 4.65 15.42
C ASP A 309 -3.20 4.67 16.34
N THR A 310 -2.19 3.88 15.97
CA THR A 310 -0.98 3.74 16.76
C THR A 310 0.26 4.04 15.95
N VAL A 311 1.00 5.08 16.35
CA VAL A 311 2.36 5.32 15.86
C VAL A 311 3.36 4.58 16.74
N ARG A 312 4.26 3.81 16.12
CA ARG A 312 5.35 3.09 16.79
C ARG A 312 6.68 3.75 16.50
N LEU A 313 7.43 4.01 17.58
CA LEU A 313 8.76 4.61 17.54
C LEU A 313 9.77 3.67 18.20
N SER A 314 10.94 3.54 17.60
CA SER A 314 12.02 2.71 18.14
C SER A 314 12.78 3.35 19.32
N VAL A 315 12.57 4.65 19.56
CA VAL A 315 13.22 5.40 20.65
C VAL A 315 12.52 5.11 21.99
N ALA A 316 13.27 5.27 23.09
CA ALA A 316 12.68 5.21 24.43
C ALA A 316 11.85 6.47 24.72
N ARG A 317 10.84 6.36 25.58
CA ARG A 317 9.98 7.48 25.97
C ARG A 317 10.75 8.67 26.51
N ALA A 318 11.79 8.41 27.29
CA ALA A 318 12.66 9.44 27.87
C ALA A 318 13.52 10.20 26.84
N ASP A 319 13.62 9.66 25.62
CA ASP A 319 14.41 10.20 24.52
C ASP A 319 13.60 11.02 23.53
N ALA A 320 12.30 11.21 23.81
CA ALA A 320 11.40 11.97 22.96
C ALA A 320 10.55 12.97 23.76
N THR A 321 10.30 14.12 23.15
CA THR A 321 9.37 15.14 23.66
C THR A 321 8.10 15.10 22.83
N VAL A 322 6.96 14.87 23.46
CA VAL A 322 5.63 14.92 22.81
C VAL A 322 4.97 16.24 23.19
N GLN A 323 4.51 16.98 22.19
CA GLN A 323 3.88 18.28 22.40
C GLN A 323 2.63 18.42 21.54
N ARG A 324 1.53 18.78 22.17
CA ARG A 324 0.27 19.13 21.46
C ARG A 324 0.42 20.42 20.69
N ILE A 325 -0.08 20.45 19.46
CA ILE A 325 -0.10 21.66 18.61
C ILE A 325 -1.48 22.31 18.68
N GLY A 326 -1.50 23.58 19.08
CA GLY A 326 -2.75 24.34 19.16
C GLY A 326 -3.59 24.02 20.40
N THR A 327 -4.77 24.62 20.47
CA THR A 327 -5.70 24.51 21.61
C THR A 327 -6.90 23.63 21.33
N SER A 328 -7.11 23.26 20.05
CA SER A 328 -8.18 22.37 19.59
C SER A 328 -7.63 21.38 18.59
N GLY A 329 -8.11 20.15 18.63
CA GLY A 329 -7.70 19.08 17.73
C GLY A 329 -6.70 18.08 18.32
N SER A 330 -6.45 17.02 17.56
CA SER A 330 -5.60 15.88 17.90
C SER A 330 -4.26 15.92 17.15
N SER A 331 -3.62 17.10 17.08
CA SER A 331 -2.32 17.26 16.42
C SER A 331 -1.20 17.37 17.44
N TYR A 332 -0.12 16.64 17.21
CA TYR A 332 1.04 16.56 18.07
C TYR A 332 2.35 16.58 17.28
N THR A 333 3.43 17.03 17.92
CA THR A 333 4.79 16.77 17.47
C THR A 333 5.48 15.82 18.39
N VAL A 334 6.32 14.96 17.84
CA VAL A 334 7.26 14.13 18.57
C VAL A 334 8.65 14.52 18.15
N THR A 335 9.44 15.05 19.07
CA THR A 335 10.83 15.45 18.81
C THR A 335 11.77 14.52 19.53
N ASP A 336 12.64 13.84 18.81
CA ASP A 336 13.67 12.97 19.37
C ASP A 336 14.89 13.74 19.90
N LYS A 337 15.84 13.04 20.54
CA LYS A 337 17.08 13.65 21.04
C LYS A 337 17.99 14.21 19.93
N ALA A 338 17.85 13.74 18.69
CA ALA A 338 18.59 14.24 17.54
C ALA A 338 18.00 15.54 17.00
N GLY A 339 16.80 15.92 17.46
CA GLY A 339 16.05 17.08 16.97
C GLY A 339 15.18 16.78 15.77
N THR A 340 14.99 15.50 15.42
CA THR A 340 14.05 15.08 14.38
C THR A 340 12.62 15.26 14.87
N VAL A 341 11.76 15.80 14.03
CA VAL A 341 10.38 16.12 14.38
C VAL A 341 9.40 15.37 13.51
N ASP A 342 8.65 14.46 14.10
CA ASP A 342 7.49 13.84 13.47
C ASP A 342 6.23 14.68 13.78
N GLN A 343 5.35 14.81 12.81
CA GLN A 343 4.06 15.49 12.94
C GLN A 343 2.94 14.45 12.88
N LEU A 344 2.08 14.46 13.88
CA LEU A 344 0.99 13.50 14.02
C LEU A 344 -0.35 14.23 14.09
N SER A 345 -1.34 13.75 13.35
CA SER A 345 -2.74 14.16 13.43
C SER A 345 -3.64 12.94 13.41
N GLY A 346 -4.78 12.98 14.11
CA GLY A 346 -5.71 11.84 14.15
C GLY A 346 -5.07 10.55 14.70
N VAL A 347 -4.11 10.65 15.62
CA VAL A 347 -3.42 9.50 16.22
C VAL A 347 -3.76 9.42 17.69
N GLU A 348 -4.26 8.26 18.14
CA GLU A 348 -4.70 8.03 19.52
C GLU A 348 -3.60 7.51 20.42
N ARG A 349 -2.60 6.82 19.85
CA ARG A 349 -1.57 6.11 20.61
C ARG A 349 -0.17 6.32 20.04
N ILE A 350 0.82 6.50 20.93
CA ILE A 350 2.22 6.35 20.57
C ILE A 350 2.82 5.22 21.39
N ALA A 351 3.36 4.21 20.72
CA ALA A 351 4.11 3.13 21.34
C ALA A 351 5.61 3.38 21.16
N PHE A 352 6.28 3.78 22.22
CA PHE A 352 7.74 3.85 22.33
C PHE A 352 8.32 2.45 22.59
N SER A 353 9.62 2.31 22.56
CA SER A 353 10.28 1.02 22.83
C SER A 353 10.05 0.48 24.24
N ASP A 354 9.74 1.35 25.20
CA ASP A 354 9.63 1.06 26.65
C ASP A 354 8.33 1.55 27.30
N ALA A 355 7.49 2.30 26.59
CA ALA A 355 6.26 2.87 27.12
C ALA A 355 5.22 3.12 26.03
N THR A 356 3.95 3.19 26.43
CA THR A 356 2.86 3.64 25.54
C THR A 356 2.17 4.86 26.14
N ILE A 357 1.87 5.84 25.32
CA ILE A 357 1.08 7.01 25.70
C ILE A 357 -0.22 7.09 24.89
N ALA A 358 -1.27 7.57 25.53
CA ALA A 358 -2.53 7.94 24.90
C ALA A 358 -2.54 9.43 24.59
N LEU A 359 -3.00 9.79 23.40
CA LEU A 359 -3.11 11.16 22.90
C LEU A 359 -4.56 11.65 22.80
N ASP A 360 -5.51 10.73 22.73
CA ASP A 360 -6.95 11.01 22.66
C ASP A 360 -7.52 11.51 23.99
N ILE A 361 -6.97 12.61 24.47
CA ILE A 361 -7.34 13.20 25.77
C ILE A 361 -8.82 13.63 25.85
N ASP A 362 -9.46 13.85 24.72
CA ASP A 362 -10.89 14.12 24.58
C ASP A 362 -11.71 12.87 24.22
N GLY A 363 -11.04 11.77 23.84
CA GLY A 363 -11.60 10.46 23.47
C GLY A 363 -11.70 9.47 24.61
N THR A 364 -11.69 8.17 24.24
CA THR A 364 -11.89 7.05 25.19
C THR A 364 -10.81 6.97 26.25
N ALA A 365 -9.54 7.17 25.92
CA ALA A 365 -8.48 7.12 26.92
C ALA A 365 -8.56 8.31 27.89
N GLY A 366 -8.87 9.51 27.40
CA GLY A 366 -9.09 10.66 28.26
C GLY A 366 -10.28 10.47 29.21
N GLN A 367 -11.37 9.86 28.76
CA GLN A 367 -12.50 9.48 29.60
C GLN A 367 -12.09 8.47 30.67
N ALA A 368 -11.36 7.41 30.30
CA ALA A 368 -10.85 6.42 31.22
C ALA A 368 -9.94 7.06 32.30
N TYR A 369 -9.07 7.99 31.91
CA TYR A 369 -8.24 8.74 32.86
C TYR A 369 -9.07 9.56 33.84
N ARG A 370 -10.03 10.34 33.31
CA ARG A 370 -10.87 11.25 34.12
C ARG A 370 -11.76 10.49 35.08
N ILE A 371 -12.38 9.39 34.68
CA ILE A 371 -13.23 8.61 35.57
C ILE A 371 -12.42 7.92 36.68
N TYR A 372 -11.21 7.44 36.33
CA TYR A 372 -10.32 6.83 37.32
C TYR A 372 -9.91 7.84 38.40
N GLN A 373 -9.45 9.03 37.95
CA GLN A 373 -9.11 10.12 38.87
C GLN A 373 -10.33 10.58 39.69
N ALA A 374 -11.51 10.66 39.04
CA ALA A 374 -12.76 11.06 39.67
C ALA A 374 -13.22 10.10 40.76
N ALA A 375 -13.17 8.81 40.50
CA ALA A 375 -13.63 7.79 41.46
C ALA A 375 -12.73 7.72 42.71
N PHE A 376 -11.41 7.93 42.54
CA PHE A 376 -10.45 7.66 43.63
C PHE A 376 -9.64 8.86 44.09
N ASN A 377 -9.84 10.04 43.47
CA ASN A 377 -9.10 11.28 43.78
C ASN A 377 -7.57 11.08 43.82
N ARG A 378 -7.05 10.30 42.82
CA ARG A 378 -5.61 10.03 42.65
C ARG A 378 -5.24 9.85 41.22
N THR A 379 -3.97 9.98 40.91
CA THR A 379 -3.44 9.63 39.58
C THR A 379 -3.71 8.14 39.28
N PRO A 380 -4.26 7.80 38.11
CA PRO A 380 -4.44 6.41 37.70
C PRO A 380 -3.13 5.62 37.72
N ASP A 381 -3.15 4.36 38.16
CA ASP A 381 -2.05 3.44 37.87
C ASP A 381 -2.08 2.99 36.42
N LYS A 382 -0.89 2.81 35.81
CA LYS A 382 -0.77 2.56 34.37
C LYS A 382 -1.46 1.26 33.91
N ALA A 383 -1.44 0.21 34.73
CA ALA A 383 -2.02 -1.09 34.38
C ALA A 383 -3.55 -1.07 34.43
N GLY A 384 -4.11 -0.52 35.53
CA GLY A 384 -5.55 -0.34 35.71
C GLY A 384 -6.13 0.58 34.61
N LEU A 385 -5.40 1.66 34.28
CA LEU A 385 -5.78 2.56 33.21
C LEU A 385 -5.83 1.82 31.86
N GLY A 386 -4.82 1.01 31.55
CA GLY A 386 -4.78 0.22 30.32
C GLY A 386 -5.91 -0.81 30.21
N TYR A 387 -6.33 -1.40 31.32
CA TYR A 387 -7.49 -2.28 31.37
C TYR A 387 -8.76 -1.54 30.91
N TRP A 388 -9.02 -0.35 31.47
CA TRP A 388 -10.21 0.42 31.14
C TRP A 388 -10.18 1.03 29.75
N ILE A 389 -9.02 1.52 29.30
CA ILE A 389 -8.83 1.97 27.91
C ILE A 389 -9.17 0.83 26.94
N ASN A 390 -8.59 -0.36 27.14
CA ASN A 390 -8.88 -1.51 26.28
C ASN A 390 -10.37 -1.93 26.32
N ALA A 391 -11.03 -1.83 27.46
CA ALA A 391 -12.46 -2.12 27.54
C ALA A 391 -13.29 -1.14 26.71
N MET A 392 -12.97 0.16 26.77
CA MET A 392 -13.65 1.19 25.98
C MET A 392 -13.33 1.12 24.50
N ASP A 393 -12.08 0.86 24.12
CA ASP A 393 -11.66 0.66 22.73
C ASP A 393 -12.38 -0.54 22.08
N ARG A 394 -12.84 -1.51 22.91
CA ARG A 394 -13.67 -2.64 22.48
C ARG A 394 -15.18 -2.38 22.55
N GLY A 395 -15.58 -1.13 22.79
CA GLY A 395 -16.97 -0.70 22.76
C GLY A 395 -17.71 -0.74 24.11
N ALA A 396 -17.01 -0.91 25.26
CA ALA A 396 -17.63 -0.69 26.55
C ALA A 396 -18.07 0.76 26.69
N SER A 397 -19.31 0.99 27.09
CA SER A 397 -19.82 2.34 27.30
C SER A 397 -19.17 3.00 28.52
N PHE A 398 -19.04 4.32 28.49
CA PHE A 398 -18.46 5.09 29.59
C PHE A 398 -19.22 4.87 30.89
N THR A 399 -20.57 4.77 30.86
CA THR A 399 -21.39 4.41 32.03
C THR A 399 -21.09 3.00 32.54
N SER A 400 -20.84 2.02 31.64
CA SER A 400 -20.45 0.67 32.08
C SER A 400 -19.10 0.66 32.80
N VAL A 401 -18.16 1.47 32.34
CA VAL A 401 -16.86 1.67 33.02
C VAL A 401 -17.08 2.33 34.36
N ALA A 402 -17.89 3.41 34.44
CA ALA A 402 -18.25 4.06 35.68
C ALA A 402 -18.86 3.07 36.71
N LYS A 403 -19.73 2.17 36.24
CA LYS A 403 -20.29 1.12 37.09
C LYS A 403 -19.22 0.17 37.63
N GLY A 404 -18.26 -0.23 36.79
CA GLY A 404 -17.12 -1.06 37.25
C GLY A 404 -16.29 -0.39 38.33
N PHE A 405 -16.16 0.94 38.31
CA PHE A 405 -15.53 1.70 39.41
C PHE A 405 -16.39 1.70 40.67
N LEU A 406 -17.73 1.90 40.55
CA LEU A 406 -18.64 1.86 41.69
C LEU A 406 -18.64 0.50 42.40
N ASP A 407 -18.51 -0.59 41.64
CA ASP A 407 -18.51 -1.96 42.16
C ASP A 407 -17.16 -2.37 42.78
N SER A 408 -16.13 -1.49 42.77
CA SER A 408 -14.81 -1.79 43.31
C SER A 408 -14.69 -1.60 44.82
N ASP A 409 -13.87 -2.42 45.47
CA ASP A 409 -13.55 -2.28 46.91
C ASP A 409 -12.99 -0.89 47.25
N GLU A 410 -12.25 -0.28 46.32
CA GLU A 410 -11.64 1.06 46.54
C GLU A 410 -12.73 2.13 46.58
N TYR A 411 -13.71 2.07 45.70
CA TYR A 411 -14.84 2.99 45.71
C TYR A 411 -15.69 2.80 46.98
N HIS A 412 -16.00 1.57 47.34
CA HIS A 412 -16.76 1.26 48.58
C HIS A 412 -16.07 1.82 49.82
N LYS A 413 -14.73 1.67 49.96
CA LYS A 413 -13.95 2.27 51.06
C LYS A 413 -14.04 3.80 51.10
N ALA A 414 -14.13 4.44 49.94
CA ALA A 414 -14.15 5.89 49.83
C ALA A 414 -15.55 6.50 50.06
N TYR A 415 -16.62 5.77 49.65
CA TYR A 415 -17.97 6.34 49.57
C TYR A 415 -19.02 5.62 50.42
N ASP A 416 -18.76 4.41 50.95
CA ASP A 416 -19.69 3.75 51.88
C ASP A 416 -19.85 4.59 53.17
N GLY A 417 -21.10 4.76 53.59
CA GLY A 417 -21.44 5.58 54.74
C GLY A 417 -21.73 7.05 54.39
N VAL A 418 -21.72 7.44 53.12
CA VAL A 418 -22.22 8.76 52.69
C VAL A 418 -23.73 8.82 52.91
N ALA A 419 -24.20 9.77 53.73
CA ALA A 419 -25.51 9.74 54.35
C ALA A 419 -26.68 10.09 53.40
N SER A 420 -26.41 10.72 52.23
CA SER A 420 -27.45 11.17 51.28
C SER A 420 -26.86 11.44 49.88
N ASN A 421 -27.75 11.50 48.86
CA ASN A 421 -27.34 11.91 47.52
C ASN A 421 -26.71 13.29 47.47
N ARG A 422 -27.18 14.24 48.26
CA ARG A 422 -26.55 15.57 48.38
C ARG A 422 -25.12 15.47 48.89
N ALA A 423 -24.87 14.66 49.91
CA ALA A 423 -23.52 14.44 50.46
C ALA A 423 -22.62 13.74 49.43
N LEU A 424 -23.17 12.78 48.64
CA LEU A 424 -22.44 12.09 47.59
C LEU A 424 -22.04 13.08 46.48
N VAL A 425 -22.97 13.89 45.98
CA VAL A 425 -22.68 14.92 44.97
C VAL A 425 -21.66 15.93 45.48
N THR A 426 -21.78 16.38 46.73
CA THR A 426 -20.76 17.27 47.35
C THR A 426 -19.39 16.64 47.28
N LYS A 427 -19.28 15.36 47.64
CA LYS A 427 -18.00 14.65 47.64
C LYS A 427 -17.45 14.47 46.22
N TYR A 428 -18.31 14.25 45.19
CA TYR A 428 -17.87 14.25 43.82
C TYR A 428 -17.30 15.61 43.37
N TYR A 429 -17.95 16.72 43.68
CA TYR A 429 -17.44 18.05 43.37
C TYR A 429 -16.08 18.34 44.05
N GLU A 430 -15.91 17.92 45.30
CA GLU A 430 -14.67 18.08 46.04
C GLU A 430 -13.52 17.22 45.47
N ASN A 431 -13.81 15.96 45.12
CA ASN A 431 -12.80 15.04 44.62
C ASN A 431 -12.46 15.25 43.15
N ILE A 432 -13.44 15.62 42.31
CA ILE A 432 -13.30 15.71 40.85
C ILE A 432 -12.93 17.15 40.45
N LEU A 433 -13.68 18.13 40.95
CA LEU A 433 -13.58 19.53 40.54
C LEU A 433 -12.79 20.38 41.54
N HIS A 434 -12.36 19.76 42.63
CA HIS A 434 -11.56 20.39 43.70
C HIS A 434 -12.18 21.69 44.27
N ARG A 435 -13.52 21.71 44.33
CA ARG A 435 -14.31 22.82 44.89
C ARG A 435 -15.60 22.34 45.51
N THR A 436 -16.22 23.14 46.34
CA THR A 436 -17.60 22.92 46.76
C THR A 436 -18.60 23.18 45.62
N PRO A 437 -19.68 22.40 45.53
CA PRO A 437 -20.73 22.67 44.52
C PRO A 437 -21.42 24.01 44.84
N ASP A 438 -21.82 24.74 43.78
CA ASP A 438 -22.81 25.80 43.91
C ASP A 438 -24.21 25.22 44.17
N ALA A 439 -25.12 26.07 44.69
CA ALA A 439 -26.46 25.59 45.05
C ALA A 439 -27.22 24.96 43.86
N GLY A 440 -27.08 25.55 42.65
CA GLY A 440 -27.76 25.07 41.45
C GLY A 440 -27.25 23.70 40.97
N GLY A 441 -25.92 23.51 40.92
CA GLY A 441 -25.30 22.24 40.57
C GLY A 441 -25.60 21.13 41.59
N LEU A 442 -25.57 21.44 42.88
CA LEU A 442 -25.91 20.52 43.93
C LEU A 442 -27.37 20.09 43.89
N ASP A 443 -28.31 21.04 43.75
CA ASP A 443 -29.75 20.77 43.66
C ASP A 443 -30.08 19.95 42.38
N PHE A 444 -29.43 20.26 41.28
CA PHE A 444 -29.62 19.52 40.02
C PHE A 444 -29.21 18.04 40.16
N TRP A 445 -27.95 17.77 40.54
CA TRP A 445 -27.46 16.40 40.57
C TRP A 445 -28.06 15.56 41.72
N ALA A 446 -28.29 16.18 42.88
CA ALA A 446 -29.01 15.49 43.98
C ALA A 446 -30.43 15.16 43.57
N GLY A 447 -31.15 16.09 42.87
CA GLY A 447 -32.49 15.88 42.37
C GLY A 447 -32.54 14.78 41.30
N VAL A 448 -31.52 14.67 40.42
CA VAL A 448 -31.40 13.58 39.42
C VAL A 448 -31.29 12.22 40.12
N LEU A 449 -30.50 12.10 41.21
CA LEU A 449 -30.36 10.87 41.97
C LEU A 449 -31.61 10.55 42.82
N ASP A 450 -32.21 11.55 43.45
CA ASP A 450 -33.41 11.40 44.30
C ASP A 450 -34.63 10.98 43.50
N SER A 451 -34.80 11.53 42.30
CA SER A 451 -35.84 11.17 41.38
C SER A 451 -35.57 9.88 40.59
N LYS A 452 -34.36 9.32 40.71
CA LYS A 452 -33.90 8.17 39.91
C LYS A 452 -33.93 8.42 38.38
N ALA A 453 -33.80 9.69 37.96
CA ALA A 453 -33.72 10.05 36.56
C ALA A 453 -32.45 9.52 35.87
N ALA A 454 -31.37 9.40 36.68
CA ALA A 454 -30.14 8.70 36.31
C ALA A 454 -29.53 7.99 37.52
N GLY A 455 -28.71 6.98 37.27
CA GLY A 455 -27.99 6.25 38.32
C GLY A 455 -26.72 6.93 38.79
N THR A 456 -26.15 6.45 39.88
CA THR A 456 -24.89 6.95 40.44
C THR A 456 -23.73 6.87 39.41
N ALA A 457 -23.70 5.81 38.58
CA ALA A 457 -22.71 5.65 37.53
C ALA A 457 -22.80 6.77 36.48
N ASP A 458 -24.04 7.12 36.04
CA ASP A 458 -24.28 8.18 35.09
C ASP A 458 -23.86 9.55 35.60
N VAL A 459 -24.15 9.83 36.89
CA VAL A 459 -23.76 11.09 37.55
C VAL A 459 -22.25 11.18 37.71
N LEU A 460 -21.59 10.11 38.14
CA LEU A 460 -20.13 10.05 38.26
C LEU A 460 -19.49 10.28 36.89
N ALA A 461 -19.95 9.57 35.83
CA ALA A 461 -19.48 9.71 34.46
C ALA A 461 -19.67 11.16 33.95
N SER A 462 -20.85 11.75 34.18
CA SER A 462 -21.18 13.10 33.69
C SER A 462 -20.31 14.18 34.36
N ILE A 463 -20.08 14.09 35.65
CA ILE A 463 -19.23 15.06 36.35
C ILE A 463 -17.76 14.87 35.97
N SER A 464 -17.31 13.62 35.86
CA SER A 464 -15.91 13.31 35.51
C SER A 464 -15.56 13.77 34.07
N ASP A 465 -16.50 13.72 33.12
CA ASP A 465 -16.28 14.14 31.73
C ASP A 465 -16.77 15.58 31.45
N SER A 466 -17.09 16.34 32.51
CA SER A 466 -17.54 17.73 32.35
C SER A 466 -16.45 18.62 31.73
N ALA A 467 -16.88 19.70 31.07
CA ALA A 467 -15.98 20.69 30.50
C ALA A 467 -15.04 21.31 31.56
N GLU A 468 -15.54 21.46 32.80
CA GLU A 468 -14.76 21.97 33.91
C GLU A 468 -13.62 21.01 34.28
N ASN A 469 -13.89 19.72 34.44
CA ASN A 469 -12.85 18.73 34.74
C ASN A 469 -11.84 18.58 33.61
N LYS A 470 -12.31 18.58 32.33
CA LYS A 470 -11.43 18.59 31.15
C LYS A 470 -10.46 19.76 31.17
N ALA A 471 -10.96 20.97 31.42
CA ALA A 471 -10.14 22.17 31.54
C ALA A 471 -9.15 22.10 32.72
N GLY A 472 -9.56 21.53 33.87
CA GLY A 472 -8.70 21.34 35.03
C GLY A 472 -7.54 20.39 34.81
N LEU A 473 -7.75 19.36 33.97
CA LEU A 473 -6.75 18.33 33.70
C LEU A 473 -5.87 18.60 32.46
N ILE A 474 -6.17 19.61 31.64
CA ILE A 474 -5.43 19.88 30.42
C ILE A 474 -3.93 20.09 30.64
N GLY A 475 -3.54 20.72 31.75
CA GLY A 475 -2.14 20.91 32.11
C GLY A 475 -1.42 19.62 32.52
N VAL A 476 -2.17 18.57 32.85
CA VAL A 476 -1.64 17.27 33.30
C VAL A 476 -1.55 16.28 32.14
N ILE A 477 -2.61 16.18 31.34
CA ILE A 477 -2.70 15.18 30.28
C ILE A 477 -2.67 15.77 28.85
N GLY A 478 -2.54 17.07 28.70
CA GLY A 478 -2.65 17.75 27.40
C GLY A 478 -1.63 17.30 26.35
N ASN A 479 -0.45 16.84 26.77
CA ASN A 479 0.58 16.26 25.91
C ASN A 479 0.55 14.73 25.86
N GLY A 480 -0.59 14.14 26.21
CA GLY A 480 -0.73 12.69 26.36
C GLY A 480 -0.31 12.20 27.76
N PHE A 481 -0.63 10.97 28.07
CA PHE A 481 -0.32 10.32 29.34
C PHE A 481 0.02 8.85 29.16
N GLU A 482 0.89 8.34 30.02
CA GLU A 482 1.37 6.96 29.95
C GLU A 482 0.37 5.97 30.53
N TYR A 483 0.27 4.81 29.89
CA TYR A 483 -0.45 3.65 30.39
C TYR A 483 0.26 2.36 29.97
N THR A 484 -0.10 1.24 30.58
CA THR A 484 0.37 -0.11 30.17
C THR A 484 -0.74 -0.79 29.37
N PRO A 485 -0.57 -1.06 28.06
CA PRO A 485 -1.58 -1.74 27.27
C PRO A 485 -1.98 -3.08 27.90
N TYR A 486 -3.28 -3.36 27.97
CA TYR A 486 -3.81 -4.57 28.58
C TYR A 486 -3.30 -5.83 27.84
N GLY A 487 -2.79 -6.80 28.60
CA GLY A 487 -2.25 -8.05 28.06
C GLY A 487 -0.78 -7.97 27.61
N GLN A 488 -0.10 -6.86 27.88
CA GLN A 488 1.33 -6.68 27.60
C GLN A 488 2.16 -6.50 28.90
N GLY A 489 1.66 -6.94 30.04
CA GLY A 489 2.32 -6.91 31.34
C GLY A 489 2.90 -8.25 31.74
#